data_38e0c5576bace63c6113e97eedd7b131
#
_entry.id   38e0c5576bace63c6113e97eedd7b131
#
_cell.length_a   1.000
_cell.length_b   1.000
_cell.length_c   1.000
_cell.angle_alpha   90.00
_cell.angle_beta   90.00
_cell.angle_gamma   90.00
#
_symmetry.space_group_name_H-M   'P 1'
#
loop_
_entity.id
_entity.type
_entity.pdbx_description
1 polymer ?
#
loop_
_entity_poly.entity_id
_entity_poly.type
_entity_poly.pdbx_seq_one_letter_code
_entity_poly.pdbx_strand_id
1 'polypeptide(L)'
;LQARTREAADQLIADCQAVVDAGAAVLLLECVPAQPGKEISELFPHVPVIGIGAGVDTDGQVLVVQDMLGLTFGRVAKFVRNFMKEQAGETAILDAFKAYHAAVLDSSFPAKEQTFQVEL
;
A
#
# COMPACT_ATOMS: atom_id res chain seq x y z
N LEU A 1 2.49 6.58 -10.94
CA LEU A 1 3.32 6.83 -9.75
C LEU A 1 3.28 8.31 -9.41
N GLN A 2 2.88 8.65 -8.19
CA GLN A 2 2.79 10.00 -7.64
C GLN A 2 4.13 10.42 -6.98
N ALA A 3 4.24 11.71 -6.57
CA ALA A 3 5.30 12.22 -5.67
C ALA A 3 6.73 11.76 -6.05
N ARG A 4 7.12 11.91 -7.32
CA ARG A 4 8.43 11.47 -7.83
C ARG A 4 9.57 12.45 -7.56
N THR A 5 9.25 13.68 -7.18
CA THR A 5 10.20 14.75 -6.85
C THR A 5 9.88 15.31 -5.47
N ARG A 6 10.82 16.03 -4.87
CA ARG A 6 10.59 16.67 -3.56
C ARG A 6 9.39 17.62 -3.60
N GLU A 7 9.27 18.43 -4.64
CA GLU A 7 8.15 19.37 -4.79
C GLU A 7 6.81 18.65 -4.90
N ALA A 8 6.77 17.53 -5.65
CA ALA A 8 5.53 16.73 -5.78
C ALA A 8 5.18 16.00 -4.48
N ALA A 9 6.18 15.57 -3.70
CA ALA A 9 5.97 14.99 -2.38
C ALA A 9 5.46 16.02 -1.38
N ASP A 10 6.01 17.23 -1.37
CA ASP A 10 5.56 18.33 -0.52
C ASP A 10 4.13 18.76 -0.87
N GLN A 11 3.77 18.78 -2.15
CA GLN A 11 2.40 19.04 -2.59
C GLN A 11 1.44 17.93 -2.09
N LEU A 12 1.83 16.66 -2.20
CA LEU A 12 1.03 15.55 -1.68
C LEU A 12 0.81 15.64 -0.17
N ILE A 13 1.84 16.03 0.59
CA ILE A 13 1.72 16.27 2.04
C ILE A 13 0.73 17.39 2.33
N ALA A 14 0.79 18.50 1.58
CA ALA A 14 -0.15 19.60 1.71
C ALA A 14 -1.59 19.18 1.39
N ASP A 15 -1.78 18.35 0.36
CA ASP A 15 -3.09 17.79 0.01
C ASP A 15 -3.62 16.87 1.12
N CYS A 16 -2.76 16.02 1.70
CA CYS A 16 -3.12 15.19 2.86
C CYS A 16 -3.56 16.05 4.05
N GLN A 17 -2.82 17.12 4.35
CA GLN A 17 -3.19 18.04 5.43
C GLN A 17 -4.57 18.66 5.17
N ALA A 18 -4.84 19.10 3.94
CA ALA A 18 -6.11 19.72 3.59
C ALA A 18 -7.29 18.77 3.78
N VAL A 19 -7.16 17.49 3.41
CA VAL A 19 -8.25 16.51 3.62
C VAL A 19 -8.39 16.11 5.07
N VAL A 20 -7.31 16.04 5.84
CA VAL A 20 -7.37 15.82 7.30
C VAL A 20 -8.06 16.98 7.99
N ASP A 21 -7.71 18.23 7.64
CA ASP A 21 -8.35 19.44 8.18
C ASP A 21 -9.85 19.50 7.82
N ALA A 22 -10.23 18.95 6.68
CA ALA A 22 -11.63 18.81 6.26
C ALA A 22 -12.39 17.68 6.98
N GLY A 23 -11.73 16.90 7.84
CA GLY A 23 -12.34 15.86 8.67
C GLY A 23 -12.19 14.43 8.15
N ALA A 24 -11.23 14.16 7.26
CA ALA A 24 -10.94 12.79 6.85
C ALA A 24 -10.49 11.95 8.06
N ALA A 25 -11.11 10.79 8.23
CA ALA A 25 -10.81 9.86 9.32
C ALA A 25 -9.68 8.87 8.95
N VAL A 26 -9.41 8.69 7.66
CA VAL A 26 -8.39 7.79 7.12
C VAL A 26 -7.82 8.42 5.86
N LEU A 27 -6.52 8.26 5.64
CA LEU A 27 -5.86 8.57 4.37
C LEU A 27 -5.59 7.28 3.60
N LEU A 28 -5.87 7.28 2.30
CA LEU A 28 -5.49 6.20 1.39
C LEU A 28 -4.49 6.73 0.37
N LEU A 29 -3.29 6.14 0.36
CA LEU A 29 -2.22 6.49 -0.57
C LEU A 29 -2.12 5.41 -1.65
N GLU A 30 -2.24 5.81 -2.91
CA GLU A 30 -2.13 4.92 -4.06
C GLU A 30 -0.95 5.30 -4.96
N CYS A 31 -0.08 4.32 -5.25
CA CYS A 31 1.08 4.49 -6.13
C CYS A 31 1.99 5.64 -5.70
N VAL A 32 2.35 5.67 -4.42
CA VAL A 32 3.27 6.64 -3.81
C VAL A 32 4.60 5.94 -3.52
N PRO A 33 5.77 6.55 -3.79
CA PRO A 33 7.05 5.98 -3.39
C PRO A 33 7.16 5.80 -1.88
N ALA A 34 7.98 4.84 -1.45
CA ALA A 34 8.08 4.46 -0.03
C ALA A 34 8.45 5.62 0.89
N GLN A 35 9.38 6.50 0.47
CA GLN A 35 9.83 7.62 1.29
C GLN A 35 8.70 8.62 1.58
N PRO A 36 7.99 9.21 0.58
CA PRO A 36 6.82 10.05 0.87
C PRO A 36 5.71 9.33 1.64
N GLY A 37 5.48 8.04 1.36
CA GLY A 37 4.50 7.24 2.11
C GLY A 37 4.83 7.17 3.60
N LYS A 38 6.09 6.95 3.93
CA LYS A 38 6.60 6.98 5.30
C LYS A 38 6.45 8.36 5.94
N GLU A 39 6.90 9.42 5.25
CA GLU A 39 6.80 10.80 5.74
C GLU A 39 5.35 11.18 6.09
N ILE A 40 4.40 10.83 5.23
CA ILE A 40 2.98 11.09 5.47
C ILE A 40 2.48 10.32 6.69
N SER A 41 2.82 9.05 6.83
CA SER A 41 2.42 8.23 7.98
C SER A 41 2.95 8.79 9.30
N GLU A 42 4.18 9.31 9.32
CA GLU A 42 4.78 9.92 10.49
C GLU A 42 4.18 11.30 10.84
N LEU A 43 3.77 12.08 9.81
CA LEU A 43 3.18 13.41 9.98
C LEU A 43 1.75 13.36 10.55
N PHE A 44 1.02 12.29 10.31
CA PHE A 44 -0.39 12.13 10.73
C PHE A 44 -0.59 10.97 11.71
N PRO A 45 0.03 10.98 12.91
CA PRO A 45 0.02 9.83 13.83
C PRO A 45 -1.36 9.49 14.39
N HIS A 46 -2.34 10.39 14.27
CA HIS A 46 -3.72 10.19 14.74
C HIS A 46 -4.71 9.86 13.62
N VAL A 47 -4.24 9.81 12.37
CA VAL A 47 -5.04 9.47 11.20
C VAL A 47 -4.44 8.22 10.56
N PRO A 48 -5.13 7.07 10.54
CA PRO A 48 -4.63 5.88 9.87
C PRO A 48 -4.32 6.15 8.40
N VAL A 49 -3.13 5.75 7.96
CA VAL A 49 -2.67 5.86 6.58
C VAL A 49 -2.61 4.46 5.99
N ILE A 50 -3.47 4.18 5.02
CA ILE A 50 -3.53 2.90 4.32
C ILE A 50 -2.87 3.04 2.96
N GLY A 51 -2.01 2.11 2.60
CA GLY A 51 -1.29 2.12 1.33
C GLY A 51 -1.76 1.04 0.36
N ILE A 52 -1.79 1.40 -0.92
CA ILE A 52 -1.78 0.48 -2.05
C ILE A 52 -0.69 0.93 -3.01
N GLY A 53 0.42 0.19 -3.04
CA GLY A 53 1.61 0.62 -3.75
C GLY A 53 2.28 1.86 -3.14
N ALA A 54 2.28 1.98 -1.82
CA ALA A 54 2.83 3.11 -1.08
C ALA A 54 3.95 2.73 -0.07
N GLY A 55 4.53 1.55 -0.22
CA GLY A 55 5.57 1.04 0.66
C GLY A 55 5.03 0.40 1.94
N VAL A 56 5.94 -0.12 2.77
CA VAL A 56 5.63 -0.92 3.95
C VAL A 56 5.40 -0.08 5.22
N ASP A 57 5.80 1.18 5.21
CA ASP A 57 5.80 2.06 6.38
C ASP A 57 4.46 2.77 6.63
N THR A 58 3.41 2.48 5.85
CA THR A 58 2.04 2.91 6.14
C THR A 58 1.43 2.07 7.26
N ASP A 59 0.36 2.55 7.91
CA ASP A 59 -0.27 1.87 9.05
C ASP A 59 -0.97 0.57 8.65
N GLY A 60 -1.35 0.43 7.38
CA GLY A 60 -1.94 -0.77 6.83
C GLY A 60 -1.87 -0.81 5.31
N GLN A 61 -2.31 -1.92 4.74
CA GLN A 61 -2.27 -2.18 3.31
C GLN A 61 -3.65 -2.56 2.79
N VAL A 62 -3.94 -2.21 1.55
CA VAL A 62 -5.10 -2.71 0.81
C VAL A 62 -4.65 -3.24 -0.56
N LEU A 63 -5.31 -4.27 -1.04
CA LEU A 63 -5.19 -4.76 -2.41
C LEU A 63 -6.58 -5.02 -2.99
N VAL A 64 -6.70 -4.84 -4.29
CA VAL A 64 -7.86 -5.33 -5.03
C VAL A 64 -7.92 -6.85 -4.91
N VAL A 65 -9.07 -7.39 -4.52
CA VAL A 65 -9.21 -8.83 -4.23
C VAL A 65 -8.87 -9.72 -5.43
N GLN A 66 -9.21 -9.29 -6.64
CA GLN A 66 -8.87 -10.01 -7.87
C GLN A 66 -7.36 -10.11 -8.08
N ASP A 67 -6.64 -9.03 -7.78
CA ASP A 67 -5.16 -9.01 -7.84
C ASP A 67 -4.55 -9.93 -6.79
N MET A 68 -5.02 -9.82 -5.56
CA MET A 68 -4.55 -10.61 -4.43
C MET A 68 -4.75 -12.11 -4.65
N LEU A 69 -5.86 -12.50 -5.27
CA LEU A 69 -6.21 -13.90 -5.55
C LEU A 69 -5.71 -14.40 -6.93
N GLY A 70 -4.99 -13.58 -7.68
CA GLY A 70 -4.44 -13.98 -8.98
C GLY A 70 -5.48 -14.16 -10.08
N LEU A 71 -6.61 -13.45 -9.99
CA LEU A 71 -7.72 -13.52 -10.97
C LEU A 71 -7.63 -12.46 -12.05
N THR A 72 -6.71 -11.51 -11.94
CA THR A 72 -6.53 -10.42 -12.92
C THR A 72 -5.87 -10.95 -14.18
N PHE A 73 -6.50 -10.70 -15.33
CA PHE A 73 -5.95 -11.03 -16.64
C PHE A 73 -5.04 -9.90 -17.16
N GLY A 74 -3.99 -10.28 -17.88
CA GLY A 74 -3.08 -9.34 -18.51
C GLY A 74 -2.05 -8.77 -17.53
N ARG A 75 -1.77 -7.47 -17.66
CA ARG A 75 -0.74 -6.81 -16.87
C ARG A 75 -1.19 -6.57 -15.43
N VAL A 76 -0.43 -7.10 -14.49
CA VAL A 76 -0.60 -6.87 -13.06
C VAL A 76 0.33 -5.74 -12.60
N ALA A 77 -0.14 -4.87 -11.70
CA ALA A 77 0.67 -3.78 -11.17
C ALA A 77 1.84 -4.30 -10.33
N LYS A 78 2.95 -3.55 -10.32
CA LYS A 78 4.17 -3.91 -9.59
C LYS A 78 3.94 -4.19 -8.11
N PHE A 79 3.04 -3.45 -7.48
CA PHE A 79 2.78 -3.54 -6.04
C PHE A 79 1.92 -4.76 -5.64
N VAL A 80 1.46 -5.55 -6.60
CA VAL A 80 0.62 -6.71 -6.35
C VAL A 80 1.48 -7.93 -6.03
N ARG A 81 1.09 -8.67 -4.98
CA ARG A 81 1.52 -10.04 -4.73
C ARG A 81 0.32 -10.96 -4.85
N ASN A 82 0.48 -12.04 -5.61
CA ASN A 82 -0.53 -13.09 -5.72
C ASN A 82 -0.41 -14.05 -4.54
N PHE A 83 -1.31 -13.95 -3.57
CA PHE A 83 -1.33 -14.78 -2.38
C PHE A 83 -1.97 -16.16 -2.58
N MET A 84 -2.64 -16.39 -3.72
CA MET A 84 -3.16 -17.71 -4.10
C MET A 84 -2.08 -18.64 -4.63
N LYS A 85 -0.96 -18.12 -5.11
CA LYS A 85 0.05 -18.90 -5.84
C LYS A 85 0.66 -20.05 -5.03
N GLU A 86 0.70 -19.92 -3.70
CA GLU A 86 1.25 -20.90 -2.77
C GLU A 86 0.17 -21.72 -2.06
N GLN A 87 -1.12 -21.53 -2.42
CA GLN A 87 -2.24 -22.18 -1.77
C GLN A 87 -2.76 -23.35 -2.63
N ALA A 88 -3.33 -24.36 -1.96
CA ALA A 88 -3.95 -25.52 -2.60
C ALA A 88 -5.10 -26.06 -1.77
N GLY A 89 -6.04 -26.78 -2.42
CA GLY A 89 -7.14 -27.44 -1.77
C GLY A 89 -8.37 -26.57 -1.53
N GLU A 90 -9.31 -27.09 -0.77
CA GLU A 90 -10.64 -26.50 -0.58
C GLU A 90 -10.64 -25.20 0.19
N THR A 91 -9.62 -24.95 1.02
CA THR A 91 -9.49 -23.73 1.82
C THR A 91 -8.53 -22.69 1.22
N ALA A 92 -8.12 -22.87 -0.04
CA ALA A 92 -7.08 -22.05 -0.66
C ALA A 92 -7.38 -20.53 -0.63
N ILE A 93 -8.62 -20.11 -0.87
CA ILE A 93 -9.02 -18.71 -0.81
C ILE A 93 -8.88 -18.17 0.62
N LEU A 94 -9.40 -18.89 1.59
CA LEU A 94 -9.27 -18.51 3.00
C LEU A 94 -7.79 -18.41 3.42
N ASP A 95 -6.99 -19.37 2.99
CA ASP A 95 -5.56 -19.43 3.31
C ASP A 95 -4.80 -18.27 2.64
N ALA A 96 -5.19 -17.85 1.43
CA ALA A 96 -4.66 -16.66 0.78
C ALA A 96 -4.95 -15.38 1.59
N PHE A 97 -6.16 -15.17 2.09
CA PHE A 97 -6.51 -14.07 2.96
C PHE A 97 -5.71 -14.10 4.28
N LYS A 98 -5.56 -15.26 4.89
CA LYS A 98 -4.75 -15.41 6.10
C LYS A 98 -3.28 -15.09 5.85
N ALA A 99 -2.73 -15.53 4.72
CA ALA A 99 -1.35 -15.25 4.33
C ALA A 99 -1.14 -13.74 4.09
N TYR A 100 -2.07 -13.08 3.42
CA TYR A 100 -2.06 -11.63 3.23
C TYR A 100 -2.08 -10.88 4.57
N HIS A 101 -3.00 -11.23 5.44
CA HIS A 101 -3.11 -10.63 6.77
C HIS A 101 -1.83 -10.80 7.59
N ALA A 102 -1.27 -12.00 7.63
CA ALA A 102 -0.01 -12.28 8.32
C ALA A 102 1.16 -11.47 7.74
N ALA A 103 1.26 -11.37 6.41
CA ALA A 103 2.31 -10.62 5.74
C ALA A 103 2.23 -9.10 5.98
N VAL A 104 1.03 -8.55 6.13
CA VAL A 104 0.82 -7.15 6.52
C VAL A 104 1.24 -6.94 7.98
N LEU A 105 0.84 -7.83 8.89
CA LEU A 105 1.18 -7.71 10.31
C LEU A 105 2.68 -7.82 10.59
N ASP A 106 3.39 -8.70 9.90
CA ASP A 106 4.83 -8.91 10.08
C ASP A 106 5.70 -8.02 9.18
N SER A 107 5.07 -7.13 8.40
CA SER A 107 5.74 -6.20 7.46
C SER A 107 6.53 -6.89 6.34
N SER A 108 6.24 -8.14 6.00
CA SER A 108 6.84 -8.82 4.87
C SER A 108 6.20 -8.45 3.52
N PHE A 109 5.01 -7.83 3.55
CA PHE A 109 4.34 -7.28 2.40
C PHE A 109 3.96 -5.79 2.65
N PRO A 110 4.19 -4.88 1.69
CA PRO A 110 4.94 -5.09 0.44
C PRO A 110 6.45 -5.27 0.66
N ALA A 111 7.06 -6.17 -0.10
CA ALA A 111 8.50 -6.33 -0.16
C ALA A 111 9.13 -5.32 -1.14
N LYS A 112 10.46 -5.34 -1.30
CA LYS A 112 11.18 -4.39 -2.17
C LYS A 112 10.71 -4.47 -3.63
N GLU A 113 10.45 -5.66 -4.13
CA GLU A 113 9.96 -5.89 -5.50
C GLU A 113 8.56 -5.32 -5.74
N GLN A 114 7.72 -5.18 -4.70
CA GLN A 114 6.41 -4.55 -4.80
C GLN A 114 6.44 -3.05 -4.46
N THR A 115 7.58 -2.49 -4.13
CA THR A 115 7.72 -1.12 -3.64
C THR A 115 8.31 -0.20 -4.69
N PHE A 116 7.74 1.01 -4.83
CA PHE A 116 8.32 2.07 -5.63
C PHE A 116 9.36 2.83 -4.79
N GLN A 117 10.56 2.99 -5.36
CA GLN A 117 11.65 3.75 -4.76
C GLN A 117 11.96 4.95 -5.64
N VAL A 118 12.18 6.09 -5.03
CA VAL A 118 12.71 7.31 -5.65
C VAL A 118 13.71 7.94 -4.68
N GLU A 119 14.71 8.61 -5.24
CA GLU A 119 15.60 9.49 -4.47
C GLU A 119 15.00 10.91 -4.53
N LEU A 120 14.67 11.46 -3.38
CA LEU A 120 14.07 12.80 -3.23
C LEU A 120 15.06 13.80 -2.66
#